data_d03e77db2d4214926ff0ca4eec3c4a8a
#
_entry.id   d03e77db2d4214926ff0ca4eec3c4a8a
#
_cell.length_a   1.000
_cell.length_b   1.000
_cell.length_c   1.000
_cell.angle_alpha   90.00
_cell.angle_beta   90.00
_cell.angle_gamma   90.00
#
_symmetry.space_group_name_H-M   'P 1'
#
loop_
_entity.id
_entity.type
_entity.pdbx_description
1 polymer ?
#
loop_
_entity_poly.entity_id
_entity_poly.type
_entity_poly.pdbx_seq_one_letter_code
_entity_poly.pdbx_strand_id
1 'polypeptide(L)'
;MENYDLYLPTHLIFGRGRIDELPSLLPAKGSRILLAMGGGSIRRIGLYDKLRELLSDYEVFDFSGIEPNPKISTIRRAVDLCKAQKIDYIVAAGGGSVIDAVKCIAAGAYYDGDPWDLVLDHSRIGRAIPFCAVLTLSATGSDYDNSGVISNSNLFPQVSILDPTYTFTVPANQTAAGSADIISHTFEQYLVKEGNPFTDAMCEGVLRTVFEYTPKAIAAPDDYEARAQLMMVSSFGCCGLLSIGR
;
A
#
# COMPACT_ATOMS: atom_id res chain seq x y z
N MET A 1 -11.04 -17.40 23.07
CA MET A 1 -10.04 -16.47 22.50
C MET A 1 -8.78 -17.26 22.19
N GLU A 2 -8.38 -17.31 20.94
CA GLU A 2 -7.15 -18.00 20.52
C GLU A 2 -5.90 -17.16 20.88
N ASN A 3 -4.74 -17.83 21.00
CA ASN A 3 -3.47 -17.14 21.14
C ASN A 3 -3.11 -16.47 19.81
N TYR A 4 -2.56 -15.26 19.88
CA TYR A 4 -2.13 -14.54 18.67
C TYR A 4 -0.82 -13.79 18.90
N ASP A 5 -0.13 -13.51 17.80
CA ASP A 5 1.01 -12.60 17.73
C ASP A 5 0.68 -11.52 16.71
N LEU A 6 0.69 -10.26 17.12
CA LEU A 6 0.40 -9.12 16.25
C LEU A 6 1.66 -8.28 16.09
N TYR A 7 2.15 -8.18 14.86
CA TYR A 7 3.30 -7.37 14.50
C TYR A 7 2.95 -6.44 13.33
N LEU A 8 2.85 -5.14 13.62
CA LEU A 8 2.53 -4.08 12.65
C LEU A 8 3.61 -2.99 12.72
N PRO A 9 4.76 -3.20 12.07
CA PRO A 9 5.92 -2.32 12.20
C PRO A 9 5.85 -1.04 11.36
N THR A 10 4.86 -0.90 10.48
CA THR A 10 4.74 0.24 9.57
C THR A 10 4.43 1.53 10.33
N HIS A 11 5.26 2.55 10.13
CA HIS A 11 4.97 3.91 10.59
C HIS A 11 3.91 4.54 9.69
N LEU A 12 2.67 4.63 10.19
CA LEU A 12 1.54 5.21 9.47
C LEU A 12 1.47 6.72 9.71
N ILE A 13 1.54 7.51 8.65
CA ILE A 13 1.46 8.97 8.67
C ILE A 13 0.20 9.40 7.92
N PHE A 14 -0.75 9.95 8.64
CA PHE A 14 -2.06 10.29 8.10
C PHE A 14 -2.33 11.79 8.15
N GLY A 15 -2.87 12.33 7.05
CA GLY A 15 -3.39 13.70 6.99
C GLY A 15 -2.90 14.51 5.80
N ARG A 16 -3.56 15.65 5.58
CA ARG A 16 -3.29 16.56 4.46
C ARG A 16 -1.88 17.15 4.54
N GLY A 17 -1.15 17.08 3.43
CA GLY A 17 0.18 17.70 3.29
C GLY A 17 1.31 16.97 4.02
N ARG A 18 1.01 15.82 4.68
CA ARG A 18 2.02 15.08 5.42
C ARG A 18 3.11 14.47 4.54
N ILE A 19 2.95 14.50 3.21
CA ILE A 19 3.99 14.11 2.25
C ILE A 19 5.29 14.91 2.41
N ASP A 20 5.22 16.13 2.93
CA ASP A 20 6.38 16.99 3.17
C ASP A 20 7.36 16.40 4.20
N GLU A 21 6.92 15.45 5.01
CA GLU A 21 7.77 14.74 5.96
C GLU A 21 8.62 13.63 5.31
N LEU A 22 8.31 13.23 4.07
CA LEU A 22 8.98 12.13 3.38
C LEU A 22 10.50 12.19 3.44
N PRO A 23 11.17 13.32 3.17
CA PRO A 23 12.65 13.36 3.20
C PRO A 23 13.27 13.00 4.56
N SER A 24 12.57 13.26 5.67
CA SER A 24 13.05 12.93 7.02
C SER A 24 12.92 11.44 7.37
N LEU A 25 12.18 10.69 6.57
CA LEU A 25 11.83 9.28 6.76
C LEU A 25 12.60 8.35 5.83
N LEU A 26 13.33 8.94 4.88
CA LEU A 26 14.12 8.21 3.89
C LEU A 26 15.54 7.92 4.40
N PRO A 27 16.27 7.00 3.76
CA PRO A 27 17.68 6.77 4.08
C PRO A 27 18.55 8.02 3.83
N ALA A 28 19.85 7.89 4.07
CA ALA A 28 20.79 9.00 3.90
C ALA A 28 20.72 9.64 2.51
N LYS A 29 20.88 10.96 2.44
CA LYS A 29 20.96 11.71 1.17
C LYS A 29 22.01 11.09 0.25
N GLY A 30 21.70 11.09 -1.05
CA GLY A 30 22.52 10.43 -2.07
C GLY A 30 22.22 8.95 -2.27
N SER A 31 21.34 8.35 -1.46
CA SER A 31 20.84 6.98 -1.71
C SER A 31 20.11 6.88 -3.05
N ARG A 32 20.14 5.67 -3.62
CA ARG A 32 19.49 5.34 -4.89
C ARG A 32 18.08 4.90 -4.66
N ILE A 33 17.14 5.69 -5.14
CA ILE A 33 15.70 5.48 -4.92
C ILE A 33 15.01 5.08 -6.22
N LEU A 34 14.27 3.96 -6.19
CA LEU A 34 13.29 3.64 -7.23
C LEU A 34 11.97 4.35 -6.90
N LEU A 35 11.52 5.25 -7.77
CA LEU A 35 10.16 5.80 -7.71
C LEU A 35 9.23 4.93 -8.58
N ALA A 36 8.53 4.00 -7.92
CA ALA A 36 7.63 3.06 -8.56
C ALA A 36 6.20 3.62 -8.63
N MET A 37 5.58 3.58 -9.82
CA MET A 37 4.28 4.21 -10.08
C MET A 37 3.48 3.49 -11.16
N GLY A 38 2.16 3.73 -11.14
CA GLY A 38 1.23 3.20 -12.14
C GLY A 38 1.19 4.00 -13.44
N GLY A 39 0.03 3.99 -14.11
CA GLY A 39 -0.17 4.50 -15.47
C GLY A 39 -0.31 6.02 -15.64
N GLY A 40 -0.01 6.85 -14.64
CA GLY A 40 0.03 8.31 -14.80
C GLY A 40 -0.98 9.10 -13.96
N SER A 41 -1.78 8.46 -13.09
CA SER A 41 -2.67 9.18 -12.17
C SER A 41 -1.91 10.16 -11.28
N ILE A 42 -0.77 9.75 -10.73
CA ILE A 42 0.06 10.59 -9.85
C ILE A 42 0.62 11.84 -10.54
N ARG A 43 0.80 11.81 -11.88
CA ARG A 43 1.18 13.00 -12.65
C ARG A 43 0.02 13.99 -12.78
N ARG A 44 -1.19 13.48 -13.03
CA ARG A 44 -2.39 14.32 -13.13
C ARG A 44 -2.76 15.06 -11.85
N ILE A 45 -2.47 14.46 -10.70
CA ILE A 45 -2.74 15.08 -9.37
C ILE A 45 -1.55 15.88 -8.83
N GLY A 46 -0.47 16.06 -9.62
CA GLY A 46 0.72 16.80 -9.19
C GLY A 46 1.63 16.08 -8.19
N LEU A 47 1.26 14.87 -7.75
CA LEU A 47 2.06 14.11 -6.78
C LEU A 47 3.43 13.73 -7.32
N TYR A 48 3.54 13.43 -8.62
CA TYR A 48 4.84 13.12 -9.23
C TYR A 48 5.83 14.28 -9.11
N ASP A 49 5.40 15.49 -9.46
CA ASP A 49 6.27 16.67 -9.41
C ASP A 49 6.66 16.98 -7.96
N LYS A 50 5.71 16.84 -7.03
CA LYS A 50 5.97 16.99 -5.60
C LYS A 50 6.99 15.96 -5.09
N LEU A 51 6.86 14.70 -5.48
CA LEU A 51 7.83 13.66 -5.11
C LEU A 51 9.21 13.94 -5.71
N ARG A 52 9.31 14.39 -6.96
CA ARG A 52 10.58 14.75 -7.59
C ARG A 52 11.27 15.93 -6.88
N GLU A 53 10.49 16.92 -6.42
CA GLU A 53 11.00 18.03 -5.58
C GLU A 53 11.56 17.50 -4.25
N LEU A 54 10.77 16.72 -3.50
CA LEU A 54 11.14 16.17 -2.20
C LEU A 54 12.33 15.20 -2.28
N LEU A 55 12.51 14.53 -3.40
CA LEU A 55 13.60 13.59 -3.65
C LEU A 55 14.80 14.21 -4.36
N SER A 56 14.91 15.54 -4.42
CA SER A 56 16.00 16.24 -5.15
C SER A 56 17.41 15.95 -4.63
N ASP A 57 17.54 15.56 -3.37
CA ASP A 57 18.82 15.20 -2.74
C ASP A 57 19.21 13.71 -2.97
N TYR A 58 18.45 12.97 -3.76
CA TYR A 58 18.61 11.53 -4.00
C TYR A 58 18.86 11.23 -5.48
N GLU A 59 19.49 10.08 -5.76
CA GLU A 59 19.60 9.55 -7.12
C GLU A 59 18.33 8.77 -7.46
N VAL A 60 17.38 9.40 -8.19
CA VAL A 60 16.03 8.85 -8.42
C VAL A 60 15.90 8.21 -9.78
N PHE A 61 15.48 6.95 -9.79
CA PHE A 61 15.16 6.13 -10.95
C PHE A 61 13.64 5.96 -11.06
N ASP A 62 13.05 6.48 -12.11
CA ASP A 62 11.61 6.35 -12.37
C ASP A 62 11.28 4.96 -12.93
N PHE A 63 10.32 4.28 -12.34
CA PHE A 63 9.70 3.08 -12.89
C PHE A 63 8.19 3.27 -12.97
N SER A 64 7.68 3.49 -14.17
CA SER A 64 6.27 3.77 -14.45
C SER A 64 5.60 2.63 -15.23
N GLY A 65 4.28 2.61 -15.23
CA GLY A 65 3.49 1.66 -16.01
C GLY A 65 3.21 0.34 -15.28
N ILE A 66 3.26 0.35 -13.95
CA ILE A 66 2.71 -0.77 -13.18
C ILE A 66 1.20 -0.77 -13.40
N GLU A 67 0.72 -1.83 -14.05
CA GLU A 67 -0.69 -2.03 -14.39
C GLU A 67 -1.51 -2.51 -13.19
N PRO A 68 -2.84 -2.27 -13.19
CA PRO A 68 -3.74 -2.98 -12.28
C PRO A 68 -3.56 -4.50 -12.43
N ASN A 69 -3.52 -5.23 -11.31
CA ASN A 69 -3.14 -6.65 -11.29
C ASN A 69 -1.77 -6.87 -11.96
N PRO A 70 -0.67 -6.49 -11.30
CA PRO A 70 0.65 -6.39 -11.89
C PRO A 70 1.11 -7.72 -12.48
N LYS A 71 1.67 -7.67 -13.69
CA LYS A 71 2.18 -8.85 -14.40
C LYS A 71 3.61 -9.14 -14.00
N ILE A 72 3.95 -10.43 -13.96
CA ILE A 72 5.31 -10.86 -13.67
C ILE A 72 6.36 -10.27 -14.63
N SER A 73 5.99 -10.02 -15.89
CA SER A 73 6.88 -9.36 -16.86
C SER A 73 7.25 -7.94 -16.45
N THR A 74 6.32 -7.20 -15.85
CA THR A 74 6.57 -5.86 -15.32
C THR A 74 7.44 -5.92 -14.05
N ILE A 75 7.18 -6.89 -13.17
CA ILE A 75 7.97 -7.12 -11.97
C ILE A 75 9.43 -7.48 -12.34
N ARG A 76 9.65 -8.41 -13.31
CA ARG A 76 11.00 -8.76 -13.77
C ARG A 76 11.80 -7.55 -14.24
N ARG A 77 11.21 -6.69 -15.09
CA ARG A 77 11.87 -5.45 -15.56
C ARG A 77 12.27 -4.52 -14.42
N ALA A 78 11.41 -4.38 -13.40
CA ALA A 78 11.72 -3.56 -12.24
C ALA A 78 12.81 -4.17 -11.37
N VAL A 79 12.80 -5.50 -11.18
CA VAL A 79 13.85 -6.25 -10.48
C VAL A 79 15.20 -6.09 -11.18
N ASP A 80 15.23 -6.22 -12.51
CA ASP A 80 16.45 -6.00 -13.30
C ASP A 80 16.98 -4.58 -13.13
N LEU A 81 16.11 -3.58 -13.13
CA LEU A 81 16.47 -2.18 -12.87
C LEU A 81 17.04 -2.01 -11.45
N CYS A 82 16.39 -2.60 -10.43
CA CYS A 82 16.87 -2.54 -9.05
C CYS A 82 18.27 -3.14 -8.90
N LYS A 83 18.52 -4.29 -9.51
CA LYS A 83 19.82 -4.96 -9.49
C LYS A 83 20.89 -4.15 -10.23
N ALA A 84 20.57 -3.69 -11.45
CA ALA A 84 21.51 -2.93 -12.29
C ALA A 84 21.91 -1.59 -11.66
N GLN A 85 20.96 -0.89 -11.07
CA GLN A 85 21.17 0.41 -10.44
C GLN A 85 21.50 0.34 -8.95
N LYS A 86 21.54 -0.88 -8.35
CA LYS A 86 21.81 -1.09 -6.93
C LYS A 86 20.92 -0.20 -6.04
N ILE A 87 19.61 -0.32 -6.25
CA ILE A 87 18.62 0.49 -5.53
C ILE A 87 18.67 0.20 -4.03
N ASP A 88 18.73 1.26 -3.23
CA ASP A 88 18.78 1.19 -1.76
C ASP A 88 17.40 1.25 -1.12
N TYR A 89 16.44 1.92 -1.77
CA TYR A 89 15.10 2.18 -1.24
C TYR A 89 14.07 2.33 -2.35
N ILE A 90 12.80 2.00 -2.07
CA ILE A 90 11.71 2.17 -3.05
C ILE A 90 10.64 3.11 -2.48
N VAL A 91 10.21 4.06 -3.29
CA VAL A 91 9.01 4.88 -3.03
C VAL A 91 7.89 4.36 -3.93
N ALA A 92 6.90 3.71 -3.34
CA ALA A 92 5.72 3.19 -4.03
C ALA A 92 4.62 4.26 -4.04
N ALA A 93 4.40 4.94 -5.17
CA ALA A 93 3.39 5.98 -5.28
C ALA A 93 2.20 5.49 -6.13
N GLY A 94 1.11 5.11 -5.49
CA GLY A 94 -0.05 4.55 -6.19
C GLY A 94 -1.09 3.91 -5.27
N GLY A 95 -1.99 3.13 -5.85
CA GLY A 95 -2.91 2.27 -5.13
C GLY A 95 -2.32 0.89 -4.81
N GLY A 96 -3.12 -0.02 -4.26
CA GLY A 96 -2.70 -1.36 -3.84
C GLY A 96 -1.88 -2.12 -4.87
N SER A 97 -2.27 -2.13 -6.15
CA SER A 97 -1.52 -2.83 -7.20
C SER A 97 -0.06 -2.36 -7.36
N VAL A 98 0.21 -1.06 -7.14
CA VAL A 98 1.59 -0.53 -7.17
C VAL A 98 2.36 -1.01 -5.95
N ILE A 99 1.72 -0.99 -4.78
CA ILE A 99 2.35 -1.41 -3.52
C ILE A 99 2.61 -2.92 -3.54
N ASP A 100 1.66 -3.73 -4.01
CA ASP A 100 1.81 -5.18 -4.17
C ASP A 100 2.95 -5.54 -5.14
N ALA A 101 3.03 -4.83 -6.27
CA ALA A 101 4.15 -4.99 -7.19
C ALA A 101 5.49 -4.66 -6.52
N VAL A 102 5.53 -3.58 -5.72
CA VAL A 102 6.74 -3.16 -5.01
C VAL A 102 7.18 -4.21 -3.99
N LYS A 103 6.26 -4.88 -3.28
CA LYS A 103 6.60 -5.99 -2.40
C LYS A 103 7.35 -7.10 -3.16
N CYS A 104 6.83 -7.51 -4.33
CA CYS A 104 7.50 -8.50 -5.19
C CYS A 104 8.83 -7.98 -5.75
N ILE A 105 8.90 -6.73 -6.17
CA ILE A 105 10.13 -6.10 -6.69
C ILE A 105 11.20 -6.06 -5.60
N ALA A 106 10.82 -5.61 -4.40
CA ALA A 106 11.72 -5.47 -3.26
C ALA A 106 12.37 -6.81 -2.85
N ALA A 107 11.57 -7.89 -2.78
CA ALA A 107 12.06 -9.24 -2.51
C ALA A 107 12.88 -9.79 -3.69
N GLY A 108 12.37 -9.64 -4.92
CA GLY A 108 13.02 -10.13 -6.13
C GLY A 108 14.40 -9.51 -6.39
N ALA A 109 14.63 -8.29 -5.94
CA ALA A 109 15.92 -7.60 -6.09
C ALA A 109 17.07 -8.31 -5.34
N TYR A 110 16.78 -9.04 -4.27
CA TYR A 110 17.76 -9.83 -3.52
C TYR A 110 17.72 -11.33 -3.82
N TYR A 111 16.82 -11.75 -4.71
CA TYR A 111 16.70 -13.15 -5.09
C TYR A 111 17.47 -13.44 -6.38
N ASP A 112 18.28 -14.50 -6.38
CA ASP A 112 19.12 -14.86 -7.54
C ASP A 112 18.34 -15.58 -8.66
N GLY A 113 17.12 -16.09 -8.36
CA GLY A 113 16.24 -16.75 -9.32
C GLY A 113 15.23 -15.82 -9.98
N ASP A 114 14.19 -16.40 -10.57
CA ASP A 114 13.05 -15.68 -11.13
C ASP A 114 12.14 -15.18 -10.00
N PRO A 115 11.70 -13.91 -9.99
CA PRO A 115 10.73 -13.42 -9.00
C PRO A 115 9.44 -14.25 -8.90
N TRP A 116 9.07 -14.98 -9.96
CA TRP A 116 7.94 -15.91 -9.95
C TRP A 116 8.10 -17.05 -8.95
N ASP A 117 9.34 -17.48 -8.69
CA ASP A 117 9.61 -18.53 -7.69
C ASP A 117 9.15 -18.10 -6.29
N LEU A 118 9.22 -16.79 -5.99
CA LEU A 118 8.76 -16.21 -4.72
C LEU A 118 7.24 -16.23 -4.58
N VAL A 119 6.51 -16.20 -5.71
CA VAL A 119 5.05 -16.34 -5.74
C VAL A 119 4.66 -17.80 -5.48
N LEU A 120 5.44 -18.74 -6.00
CA LEU A 120 5.19 -20.18 -5.80
C LEU A 120 5.59 -20.66 -4.41
N ASP A 121 6.59 -20.03 -3.80
CA ASP A 121 7.14 -20.45 -2.50
C ASP A 121 7.65 -19.23 -1.72
N HIS A 122 6.81 -18.68 -0.84
CA HIS A 122 7.12 -17.51 -0.02
C HIS A 122 8.27 -17.74 0.98
N SER A 123 8.60 -19.00 1.30
CA SER A 123 9.70 -19.33 2.21
C SER A 123 11.08 -18.97 1.67
N ARG A 124 11.18 -18.73 0.36
CA ARG A 124 12.41 -18.28 -0.32
C ARG A 124 12.71 -16.79 -0.12
N ILE A 125 11.78 -16.02 0.47
CA ILE A 125 11.98 -14.60 0.72
C ILE A 125 12.88 -14.41 1.93
N GLY A 126 14.16 -14.13 1.69
CA GLY A 126 15.14 -13.89 2.76
C GLY A 126 15.30 -12.40 3.12
N ARG A 127 15.30 -11.52 2.10
CA ARG A 127 15.51 -10.07 2.25
C ARG A 127 14.62 -9.32 1.24
N ALA A 128 14.33 -8.07 1.56
CA ALA A 128 13.66 -7.16 0.64
C ALA A 128 14.33 -5.77 0.70
N ILE A 129 14.29 -5.02 -0.39
CA ILE A 129 14.64 -3.60 -0.36
C ILE A 129 13.61 -2.89 0.52
N PRO A 130 14.03 -2.07 1.50
CA PRO A 130 13.09 -1.30 2.29
C PRO A 130 12.32 -0.32 1.42
N PHE A 131 11.05 -0.08 1.76
CA PHE A 131 10.22 0.83 0.96
C PHE A 131 9.22 1.61 1.80
N CYS A 132 8.74 2.71 1.24
CA CYS A 132 7.58 3.43 1.73
C CYS A 132 6.45 3.42 0.70
N ALA A 133 5.23 3.56 1.19
CA ALA A 133 4.03 3.70 0.38
C ALA A 133 3.48 5.13 0.47
N VAL A 134 3.07 5.69 -0.68
CA VAL A 134 2.27 6.91 -0.79
C VAL A 134 0.95 6.53 -1.44
N LEU A 135 -0.08 6.36 -0.63
CA LEU A 135 -1.35 5.79 -1.05
C LEU A 135 -2.19 6.81 -1.83
N THR A 136 -2.76 6.37 -2.96
CA THR A 136 -3.63 7.20 -3.81
C THR A 136 -5.01 6.59 -4.09
N LEU A 137 -5.30 5.43 -3.51
CA LEU A 137 -6.58 4.73 -3.64
C LEU A 137 -6.85 3.91 -2.39
N SER A 138 -7.98 4.14 -1.75
CA SER A 138 -8.44 3.37 -0.58
C SER A 138 -9.12 2.07 -1.05
N ALA A 139 -8.54 0.92 -0.74
CA ALA A 139 -9.06 -0.41 -1.09
C ALA A 139 -8.42 -1.52 -0.24
N THR A 140 -7.34 -2.15 -0.74
CA THR A 140 -6.74 -3.40 -0.24
C THR A 140 -6.03 -3.31 1.10
N GLY A 141 -5.68 -2.12 1.61
CA GLY A 141 -4.85 -1.96 2.82
C GLY A 141 -3.39 -2.40 2.66
N SER A 142 -2.91 -2.66 1.44
CA SER A 142 -1.54 -3.09 1.15
C SER A 142 -0.46 -2.10 1.66
N ASP A 143 -0.85 -0.87 1.95
CA ASP A 143 -0.03 0.15 2.59
C ASP A 143 0.28 -0.15 4.07
N TYR A 144 -0.44 -1.07 4.70
CA TYR A 144 -0.31 -1.35 6.14
C TYR A 144 -0.17 -2.85 6.45
N ASP A 145 0.07 -3.69 5.47
CA ASP A 145 0.29 -5.12 5.62
C ASP A 145 1.57 -5.61 4.94
N ASN A 146 1.88 -6.90 5.13
CA ASN A 146 3.03 -7.59 4.55
C ASN A 146 2.65 -8.56 3.44
N SER A 147 1.44 -8.50 2.94
CA SER A 147 0.88 -9.42 1.96
C SER A 147 0.44 -8.70 0.67
N GLY A 148 0.15 -9.49 -0.33
CA GLY A 148 -0.26 -9.06 -1.66
C GLY A 148 -0.13 -10.25 -2.59
N VAL A 149 0.64 -10.12 -3.69
CA VAL A 149 0.99 -11.26 -4.54
C VAL A 149 1.89 -12.26 -3.82
N ILE A 150 2.70 -11.78 -2.87
CA ILE A 150 3.56 -12.57 -1.96
C ILE A 150 3.34 -12.12 -0.52
N SER A 151 3.72 -12.94 0.47
CA SER A 151 3.59 -12.61 1.89
C SER A 151 4.85 -12.99 2.67
N ASN A 152 5.38 -12.03 3.44
CA ASN A 152 6.55 -12.23 4.31
C ASN A 152 6.71 -11.07 5.28
N SER A 153 7.22 -11.30 6.49
CA SER A 153 7.46 -10.25 7.50
C SER A 153 8.41 -9.13 7.04
N ASN A 154 9.25 -9.36 6.04
CA ASN A 154 10.15 -8.36 5.46
C ASN A 154 9.46 -7.44 4.44
N LEU A 155 8.16 -7.62 4.17
CA LEU A 155 7.40 -6.91 3.14
C LEU A 155 6.45 -5.84 3.69
N PHE A 156 6.51 -5.56 4.98
CA PHE A 156 5.85 -4.37 5.50
C PHE A 156 6.50 -3.11 4.94
N PRO A 157 5.73 -2.12 4.47
CA PRO A 157 6.27 -0.78 4.25
C PRO A 157 6.91 -0.25 5.55
N GLN A 158 8.07 0.35 5.48
CA GLN A 158 8.64 1.02 6.67
C GLN A 158 7.79 2.22 7.08
N VAL A 159 7.29 2.94 6.08
CA VAL A 159 6.44 4.12 6.26
C VAL A 159 5.32 4.07 5.23
N SER A 160 4.13 4.49 5.64
CA SER A 160 3.00 4.71 4.73
C SER A 160 2.41 6.10 4.94
N ILE A 161 2.40 6.89 3.87
CA ILE A 161 1.87 8.25 3.88
C ILE A 161 0.48 8.24 3.25
N LEU A 162 -0.49 8.61 4.04
CA LEU A 162 -1.91 8.59 3.73
C LEU A 162 -2.46 10.03 3.73
N ASP A 163 -2.48 10.66 2.57
CA ASP A 163 -3.13 11.96 2.38
C ASP A 163 -4.43 11.78 1.58
N PRO A 164 -5.60 11.94 2.22
CA PRO A 164 -6.89 11.77 1.55
C PRO A 164 -7.08 12.62 0.30
N THR A 165 -6.38 13.76 0.19
CA THR A 165 -6.50 14.65 -0.97
C THR A 165 -6.03 13.99 -2.27
N TYR A 166 -5.13 13.02 -2.22
CA TYR A 166 -4.68 12.28 -3.40
C TYR A 166 -5.76 11.35 -3.98
N THR A 167 -6.84 11.11 -3.23
CA THR A 167 -7.98 10.32 -3.69
C THR A 167 -9.11 11.13 -4.31
N PHE A 168 -9.05 12.47 -4.32
CA PHE A 168 -10.12 13.36 -4.81
C PHE A 168 -10.46 13.13 -6.29
N THR A 169 -9.48 12.72 -7.09
CA THR A 169 -9.66 12.46 -8.52
C THR A 169 -9.96 10.99 -8.85
N VAL A 170 -10.11 10.15 -7.84
CA VAL A 170 -10.48 8.74 -8.05
C VAL A 170 -11.91 8.68 -8.60
N PRO A 171 -12.14 8.03 -9.75
CA PRO A 171 -13.47 7.91 -10.33
C PRO A 171 -14.47 7.20 -9.40
N ALA A 172 -15.75 7.55 -9.50
CA ALA A 172 -16.81 7.00 -8.66
C ALA A 172 -16.88 5.47 -8.69
N ASN A 173 -16.70 4.86 -9.86
CA ASN A 173 -16.68 3.40 -10.00
C ASN A 173 -15.48 2.76 -9.28
N GLN A 174 -14.32 3.41 -9.25
CA GLN A 174 -13.17 2.90 -8.50
C GLN A 174 -13.30 3.15 -6.99
N THR A 175 -13.93 4.27 -6.59
CA THR A 175 -14.29 4.49 -5.19
C THR A 175 -15.24 3.39 -4.69
N ALA A 176 -16.28 3.08 -5.48
CA ALA A 176 -17.22 2.01 -5.15
C ALA A 176 -16.54 0.62 -5.12
N ALA A 177 -15.67 0.32 -6.09
CA ALA A 177 -14.93 -0.95 -6.13
C ALA A 177 -13.99 -1.09 -4.92
N GLY A 178 -13.24 -0.04 -4.58
CA GLY A 178 -12.37 -0.04 -3.39
C GLY A 178 -13.16 -0.20 -2.10
N SER A 179 -14.32 0.43 -1.99
CA SER A 179 -15.22 0.24 -0.84
C SER A 179 -15.76 -1.18 -0.73
N ALA A 180 -16.13 -1.80 -1.87
CA ALA A 180 -16.55 -3.20 -1.90
C ALA A 180 -15.41 -4.15 -1.50
N ASP A 181 -14.19 -3.81 -1.85
CA ASP A 181 -12.98 -4.54 -1.48
C ASP A 181 -12.75 -4.49 0.04
N ILE A 182 -12.85 -3.30 0.66
CA ILE A 182 -12.79 -3.14 2.12
C ILE A 182 -13.86 -3.99 2.82
N ILE A 183 -15.10 -4.00 2.29
CA ILE A 183 -16.20 -4.82 2.83
C ILE A 183 -15.85 -6.31 2.73
N SER A 184 -15.33 -6.77 1.57
CA SER A 184 -14.96 -8.17 1.35
C SER A 184 -13.90 -8.62 2.36
N HIS A 185 -12.82 -7.89 2.49
CA HIS A 185 -11.75 -8.20 3.44
C HIS A 185 -12.23 -8.17 4.89
N THR A 186 -13.13 -7.25 5.23
CA THR A 186 -13.74 -7.22 6.56
C THR A 186 -14.60 -8.45 6.82
N PHE A 187 -15.41 -8.87 5.82
CA PHE A 187 -16.23 -10.07 5.97
C PHE A 187 -15.42 -11.37 6.08
N GLU A 188 -14.29 -11.49 5.38
CA GLU A 188 -13.38 -12.64 5.52
C GLU A 188 -12.91 -12.83 6.96
N GLN A 189 -12.74 -11.73 7.68
CA GLN A 189 -12.31 -11.71 9.08
C GLN A 189 -13.48 -11.78 10.07
N TYR A 190 -14.66 -11.30 9.69
CA TYR A 190 -15.85 -11.22 10.56
C TYR A 190 -16.67 -12.52 10.54
N LEU A 191 -16.85 -13.15 9.37
CA LEU A 191 -17.69 -14.34 9.18
C LEU A 191 -16.91 -15.63 9.48
N VAL A 192 -16.36 -15.73 10.70
CA VAL A 192 -15.63 -16.89 11.17
C VAL A 192 -16.47 -17.71 12.14
N LYS A 193 -16.06 -18.97 12.39
CA LYS A 193 -16.81 -19.90 13.23
C LYS A 193 -16.86 -19.48 14.69
N GLU A 194 -15.74 -18.96 15.19
CA GLU A 194 -15.62 -18.50 16.58
C GLU A 194 -15.27 -17.00 16.59
N GLY A 195 -16.24 -16.17 16.96
CA GLY A 195 -16.09 -14.72 17.02
C GLY A 195 -15.36 -14.24 18.27
N ASN A 196 -14.90 -13.02 18.23
CA ASN A 196 -14.36 -12.31 19.39
C ASN A 196 -15.08 -10.96 19.49
N PRO A 197 -15.80 -10.66 20.60
CA PRO A 197 -16.62 -9.46 20.72
C PRO A 197 -15.87 -8.15 20.44
N PHE A 198 -14.59 -8.09 20.75
CA PHE A 198 -13.77 -6.89 20.50
C PHE A 198 -13.51 -6.71 18.99
N THR A 199 -13.02 -7.74 18.32
CA THR A 199 -12.74 -7.67 16.89
C THR A 199 -14.01 -7.65 16.05
N ASP A 200 -15.12 -8.26 16.55
CA ASP A 200 -16.45 -8.13 15.93
C ASP A 200 -16.88 -6.65 15.91
N ALA A 201 -16.79 -5.95 17.04
CA ALA A 201 -17.12 -4.52 17.14
C ALA A 201 -16.23 -3.66 16.21
N MET A 202 -14.95 -4.02 16.03
CA MET A 202 -14.06 -3.34 15.09
C MET A 202 -14.51 -3.58 13.64
N CYS A 203 -14.83 -4.83 13.26
CA CYS A 203 -15.37 -5.15 11.93
C CYS A 203 -16.66 -4.37 11.64
N GLU A 204 -17.59 -4.34 12.59
CA GLU A 204 -18.84 -3.58 12.48
C GLU A 204 -18.56 -2.07 12.33
N GLY A 205 -17.55 -1.54 13.03
CA GLY A 205 -17.11 -0.16 12.90
C GLY A 205 -16.61 0.15 11.49
N VAL A 206 -15.77 -0.72 10.92
CA VAL A 206 -15.28 -0.60 9.54
C VAL A 206 -16.45 -0.64 8.55
N LEU A 207 -17.33 -1.65 8.64
CA LEU A 207 -18.47 -1.80 7.74
C LEU A 207 -19.41 -0.57 7.79
N ARG A 208 -19.74 -0.10 8.99
CA ARG A 208 -20.58 1.09 9.20
C ARG A 208 -19.96 2.32 8.55
N THR A 209 -18.66 2.53 8.73
CA THR A 209 -17.92 3.63 8.11
C THR A 209 -17.97 3.55 6.60
N VAL A 210 -17.71 2.39 6.00
CA VAL A 210 -17.76 2.21 4.55
C VAL A 210 -19.15 2.48 3.99
N PHE A 211 -20.21 1.93 4.61
CA PHE A 211 -21.59 2.17 4.18
C PHE A 211 -22.02 3.64 4.30
N GLU A 212 -21.55 4.35 5.30
CA GLU A 212 -21.87 5.75 5.51
C GLU A 212 -21.09 6.68 4.55
N TYR A 213 -19.78 6.48 4.40
CA TYR A 213 -18.92 7.45 3.72
C TYR A 213 -18.71 7.18 2.23
N THR A 214 -18.93 5.96 1.74
CA THR A 214 -18.83 5.67 0.29
C THR A 214 -19.81 6.51 -0.54
N PRO A 215 -21.12 6.57 -0.22
CA PRO A 215 -22.04 7.43 -0.96
C PRO A 215 -21.65 8.91 -0.91
N LYS A 216 -21.13 9.41 0.22
CA LYS A 216 -20.67 10.78 0.38
C LYS A 216 -19.47 11.08 -0.53
N ALA A 217 -18.46 10.20 -0.51
CA ALA A 217 -17.27 10.33 -1.36
C ALA A 217 -17.58 10.22 -2.87
N ILE A 218 -18.64 9.50 -3.24
CA ILE A 218 -19.10 9.42 -4.64
C ILE A 218 -19.86 10.68 -5.03
N ALA A 219 -20.71 11.20 -4.16
CA ALA A 219 -21.52 12.40 -4.41
C ALA A 219 -20.67 13.69 -4.41
N ALA A 220 -19.67 13.77 -3.54
CA ALA A 220 -18.73 14.87 -3.41
C ALA A 220 -17.29 14.32 -3.41
N PRO A 221 -16.65 14.16 -4.58
CA PRO A 221 -15.35 13.52 -4.70
C PRO A 221 -14.21 14.19 -3.92
N ASP A 222 -14.33 15.46 -3.63
CA ASP A 222 -13.40 16.31 -2.87
C ASP A 222 -13.79 16.52 -1.40
N ASP A 223 -14.80 15.80 -0.91
CA ASP A 223 -15.13 15.75 0.52
C ASP A 223 -13.99 15.07 1.28
N TYR A 224 -13.18 15.91 1.95
CA TYR A 224 -12.01 15.44 2.68
C TYR A 224 -12.36 14.42 3.77
N GLU A 225 -13.44 14.69 4.53
CA GLU A 225 -13.84 13.79 5.63
C GLU A 225 -14.25 12.42 5.09
N ALA A 226 -15.06 12.37 4.03
CA ALA A 226 -15.47 11.12 3.42
C ALA A 226 -14.26 10.31 2.88
N ARG A 227 -13.31 11.00 2.22
CA ARG A 227 -12.08 10.35 1.74
C ARG A 227 -11.16 9.91 2.87
N ALA A 228 -11.05 10.69 3.94
CA ALA A 228 -10.26 10.39 5.12
C ALA A 228 -10.78 9.15 5.83
N GLN A 229 -12.08 9.05 6.06
CA GLN A 229 -12.71 7.90 6.69
C GLN A 229 -12.49 6.61 5.87
N LEU A 230 -12.72 6.66 4.56
CA LEU A 230 -12.46 5.51 3.69
C LEU A 230 -10.98 5.11 3.64
N MET A 231 -10.07 6.08 3.62
CA MET A 231 -8.64 5.80 3.62
C MET A 231 -8.17 5.14 4.91
N MET A 232 -8.65 5.62 6.05
CA MET A 232 -8.33 5.04 7.36
C MET A 232 -8.83 3.60 7.47
N VAL A 233 -10.09 3.33 7.15
CA VAL A 233 -10.64 1.97 7.29
C VAL A 233 -10.09 1.00 6.24
N SER A 234 -9.59 1.48 5.09
CA SER A 234 -8.93 0.61 4.11
C SER A 234 -7.62 0.02 4.66
N SER A 235 -6.82 0.82 5.34
CA SER A 235 -5.55 0.36 5.93
C SER A 235 -5.80 -0.61 7.09
N PHE A 236 -6.78 -0.35 7.95
CA PHE A 236 -7.07 -1.22 9.09
C PHE A 236 -7.87 -2.48 8.72
N GLY A 237 -8.61 -2.47 7.62
CA GLY A 237 -9.45 -3.57 7.19
C GLY A 237 -8.68 -4.84 6.79
N CYS A 238 -7.42 -4.73 6.39
CA CYS A 238 -6.62 -5.85 5.86
C CYS A 238 -5.34 -6.17 6.62
N CYS A 239 -4.95 -5.36 7.60
CA CYS A 239 -3.65 -5.49 8.26
C CYS A 239 -3.55 -6.66 9.28
N GLY A 240 -4.54 -7.53 9.36
CA GLY A 240 -4.61 -8.63 10.33
C GLY A 240 -5.14 -8.23 11.72
N LEU A 241 -5.34 -6.94 11.98
CA LEU A 241 -5.84 -6.44 13.26
C LEU A 241 -7.25 -6.96 13.59
N LEU A 242 -8.10 -7.10 12.58
CA LEU A 242 -9.48 -7.56 12.75
C LEU A 242 -9.59 -9.08 12.98
N SER A 243 -8.49 -9.82 12.81
CA SER A 243 -8.45 -11.29 12.95
C SER A 243 -7.91 -11.76 14.30
N ILE A 244 -7.42 -10.85 15.17
CA ILE A 244 -6.76 -11.26 16.42
C ILE A 244 -7.73 -11.91 17.40
N GLY A 245 -7.27 -13.01 18.02
CA GLY A 245 -8.01 -13.73 19.05
C GLY A 245 -9.30 -14.43 18.58
N ARG A 246 -9.39 -14.71 17.26
CA ARG A 246 -10.49 -15.45 16.62
C ARG A 246 -10.11 -16.90 16.37
#